data_67faa9c929d7c3cd27a2977589aa2cec
#
_entry.id   67faa9c929d7c3cd27a2977589aa2cec
#
_cell.length_a   1.000
_cell.length_b   1.000
_cell.length_c   1.000
_cell.angle_alpha   90.00
_cell.angle_beta   90.00
_cell.angle_gamma   90.00
#
_symmetry.space_group_name_H-M   'P 1'
#
loop_
_entity.id
_entity.type
_entity.pdbx_description
1 polymer ?
#
loop_
_entity_poly.entity_id
_entity_poly.type
_entity_poly.pdbx_seq_one_letter_code
_entity_poly.pdbx_strand_id
1 'polypeptide(L)'
;MAAVKTTKEEKAEPEQPKMTRLASKYPKLFKVNKELEDQNGAIQQKQKQLSEKKKELSEVKGWFKGRKKKELQKEIDELKSQIRNMKDYLPKIVQKVGYRSVQEFLKDFKTAKSEYSQYQKAIAQWKQETRKEPEPQAHGVRAKLAANRRKIEQEQKNTQRTRSQNQDREVR
;
A
#
# COMPACT_ATOMS: atom_id res chain seq x y z
N MET A 1 1.97 -16.43 -59.58
CA MET A 1 2.68 -16.44 -58.28
C MET A 1 2.26 -15.25 -57.46
N ALA A 2 1.41 -15.43 -56.45
CA ALA A 2 0.88 -14.36 -55.61
C ALA A 2 1.78 -14.25 -54.34
N ALA A 3 2.36 -13.05 -54.16
CA ALA A 3 3.18 -12.73 -53.01
C ALA A 3 2.28 -12.49 -51.80
N VAL A 4 2.39 -13.35 -50.79
CA VAL A 4 1.75 -13.17 -49.48
C VAL A 4 2.48 -12.06 -48.72
N LYS A 5 1.83 -10.88 -48.65
CA LYS A 5 2.28 -9.82 -47.72
C LYS A 5 1.91 -10.19 -46.32
N THR A 6 2.86 -10.69 -45.55
CA THR A 6 2.77 -10.81 -44.10
C THR A 6 2.81 -9.43 -43.46
N THR A 7 1.65 -8.87 -43.17
CA THR A 7 1.52 -7.69 -42.30
C THR A 7 1.96 -8.09 -40.91
N LYS A 8 3.12 -7.58 -40.45
CA LYS A 8 3.49 -7.58 -39.04
C LYS A 8 2.48 -6.70 -38.31
N GLU A 9 1.61 -7.30 -37.50
CA GLU A 9 0.84 -6.57 -36.51
C GLU A 9 1.86 -6.01 -35.49
N GLU A 10 2.12 -4.72 -35.55
CA GLU A 10 2.79 -3.98 -34.48
C GLU A 10 1.86 -4.06 -33.28
N LYS A 11 2.21 -4.89 -32.28
CA LYS A 11 1.56 -4.89 -30.98
C LYS A 11 1.80 -3.51 -30.36
N ALA A 12 0.76 -2.67 -30.34
CA ALA A 12 0.78 -1.40 -29.64
C ALA A 12 1.22 -1.64 -28.18
N GLU A 13 2.18 -0.86 -27.71
CA GLU A 13 2.61 -0.91 -26.31
C GLU A 13 1.41 -0.63 -25.40
N PRO A 14 1.24 -1.40 -24.31
CA PRO A 14 0.12 -1.19 -23.41
C PRO A 14 0.20 0.20 -22.75
N GLU A 15 -0.87 0.98 -22.85
CA GLU A 15 -0.93 2.31 -22.27
C GLU A 15 -0.80 2.25 -20.75
N GLN A 16 0.00 3.18 -20.19
CA GLN A 16 0.16 3.29 -18.76
C GLN A 16 -1.17 3.69 -18.09
N PRO A 17 -1.65 2.95 -17.07
CA PRO A 17 -2.86 3.29 -16.32
C PRO A 17 -2.80 4.70 -15.72
N LYS A 18 -3.88 5.47 -15.89
CA LYS A 18 -4.00 6.83 -15.37
C LYS A 18 -4.72 6.81 -14.01
N MET A 19 -4.14 7.52 -13.04
CA MET A 19 -4.76 7.67 -11.73
C MET A 19 -5.92 8.67 -11.79
N THR A 20 -7.06 8.33 -11.21
CA THR A 20 -8.20 9.25 -11.08
C THR A 20 -7.88 10.39 -10.12
N ARG A 21 -8.59 11.53 -10.27
CA ARG A 21 -8.44 12.66 -9.35
C ARG A 21 -8.79 12.31 -7.90
N LEU A 22 -9.73 11.39 -7.69
CA LEU A 22 -10.13 10.97 -6.34
C LEU A 22 -9.10 10.02 -5.73
N ALA A 23 -8.62 9.04 -6.53
CA ALA A 23 -7.55 8.13 -6.10
C ALA A 23 -6.26 8.89 -5.70
N SER A 24 -5.92 9.97 -6.40
CA SER A 24 -4.73 10.78 -6.07
C SER A 24 -4.82 11.46 -4.70
N LYS A 25 -6.04 11.72 -4.21
CA LYS A 25 -6.27 12.30 -2.88
C LYS A 25 -6.22 11.27 -1.75
N TYR A 26 -6.28 9.96 -2.07
CA TYR A 26 -6.39 8.89 -1.06
C TYR A 26 -5.34 8.97 0.06
N PRO A 27 -4.03 9.20 -0.18
CA PRO A 27 -3.06 9.27 0.92
C PRO A 27 -3.36 10.39 1.94
N LYS A 28 -3.90 11.53 1.48
CA LYS A 28 -4.31 12.65 2.35
C LYS A 28 -5.58 12.27 3.12
N LEU A 29 -6.57 11.70 2.43
CA LEU A 29 -7.82 11.26 3.05
C LEU A 29 -7.59 10.13 4.07
N PHE A 30 -6.63 9.26 3.82
CA PHE A 30 -6.26 8.18 4.74
C PHE A 30 -5.77 8.71 6.10
N LYS A 31 -4.95 9.77 6.10
CA LYS A 31 -4.48 10.41 7.34
C LYS A 31 -5.64 10.99 8.15
N VAL A 32 -6.58 11.64 7.46
CA VAL A 32 -7.77 12.22 8.09
C VAL A 32 -8.71 11.13 8.62
N ASN A 33 -8.88 10.03 7.87
CA ASN A 33 -9.67 8.91 8.35
C ASN A 33 -9.08 8.27 9.61
N LYS A 34 -7.75 8.15 9.67
CA LYS A 34 -7.07 7.68 10.87
C LYS A 34 -7.31 8.60 12.08
N GLU A 35 -7.23 9.93 11.89
CA GLU A 35 -7.56 10.90 12.95
C GLU A 35 -9.03 10.74 13.42
N LEU A 36 -9.97 10.49 12.50
CA LEU A 36 -11.37 10.21 12.85
C LEU A 36 -11.54 8.90 13.64
N GLU A 37 -10.85 7.84 13.24
CA GLU A 37 -10.88 6.54 13.91
C GLU A 37 -10.32 6.64 15.34
N ASP A 38 -9.20 7.34 15.52
CA ASP A 38 -8.56 7.58 16.81
C ASP A 38 -9.51 8.39 17.74
N GLN A 39 -10.16 9.43 17.23
CA GLN A 39 -11.15 10.21 17.98
C GLN A 39 -12.39 9.38 18.34
N ASN A 40 -12.90 8.59 17.42
CA ASN A 40 -14.01 7.68 17.71
C ASN A 40 -13.65 6.63 18.76
N GLY A 41 -12.44 6.07 18.71
CA GLY A 41 -11.92 5.16 19.72
C GLY A 41 -11.88 5.80 21.11
N ALA A 42 -11.39 7.04 21.20
CA ALA A 42 -11.36 7.80 22.45
C ALA A 42 -12.78 8.12 22.98
N ILE A 43 -13.72 8.45 22.08
CA ILE A 43 -15.14 8.65 22.45
C ILE A 43 -15.72 7.36 23.03
N GLN A 44 -15.49 6.20 22.40
CA GLN A 44 -15.98 4.92 22.88
C GLN A 44 -15.41 4.56 24.26
N GLN A 45 -14.12 4.82 24.51
CA GLN A 45 -13.50 4.61 25.82
C GLN A 45 -14.16 5.47 26.89
N LYS A 46 -14.39 6.76 26.62
CA LYS A 46 -15.09 7.65 27.55
C LYS A 46 -16.56 7.24 27.78
N GLN A 47 -17.23 6.71 26.76
CA GLN A 47 -18.58 6.17 26.91
C GLN A 47 -18.61 4.93 27.83
N LYS A 48 -17.60 4.05 27.75
CA LYS A 48 -17.46 2.93 28.69
C LYS A 48 -17.26 3.43 30.12
N GLN A 49 -16.32 4.36 30.35
CA GLN A 49 -16.08 5.00 31.66
C GLN A 49 -17.37 5.63 32.20
N LEU A 50 -18.12 6.34 31.34
CA LEU A 50 -19.41 6.93 31.72
C LEU A 50 -20.42 5.87 32.17
N SER A 51 -20.48 4.73 31.47
CA SER A 51 -21.35 3.61 31.82
C SER A 51 -20.97 2.99 33.17
N GLU A 52 -19.67 2.80 33.42
CA GLU A 52 -19.13 2.29 34.69
C GLU A 52 -19.45 3.24 35.84
N LYS A 53 -19.21 4.54 35.68
CA LYS A 53 -19.53 5.55 36.69
C LYS A 53 -21.02 5.63 37.01
N LYS A 54 -21.88 5.45 36.02
CA LYS A 54 -23.33 5.37 36.23
C LYS A 54 -23.73 4.12 37.04
N LYS A 55 -23.09 2.96 36.78
CA LYS A 55 -23.29 1.75 37.58
C LYS A 55 -22.83 1.96 39.03
N GLU A 56 -21.61 2.48 39.23
CA GLU A 56 -21.13 2.84 40.54
C GLU A 56 -22.10 3.74 41.29
N LEU A 57 -22.63 4.77 40.63
CA LEU A 57 -23.61 5.68 41.22
C LEU A 57 -24.91 4.96 41.66
N SER A 58 -25.38 3.98 40.86
CA SER A 58 -26.58 3.21 41.17
C SER A 58 -26.38 2.23 42.35
N GLU A 59 -25.13 1.76 42.55
CA GLU A 59 -24.77 0.83 43.62
C GLU A 59 -24.51 1.52 44.98
N VAL A 60 -24.31 2.84 44.97
CA VAL A 60 -24.09 3.61 46.20
C VAL A 60 -25.39 3.70 46.99
N LYS A 61 -25.59 2.74 47.93
CA LYS A 61 -26.72 2.68 48.86
C LYS A 61 -26.29 3.11 50.27
N GLY A 62 -27.14 3.79 51.02
CA GLY A 62 -26.99 4.13 52.43
C GLY A 62 -26.79 5.62 52.71
N TRP A 63 -27.03 5.98 54.00
CA TRP A 63 -27.14 7.39 54.44
C TRP A 63 -25.82 8.18 54.37
N PHE A 64 -24.68 7.61 54.70
CA PHE A 64 -23.40 8.34 54.76
C PHE A 64 -22.73 8.63 53.40
N LYS A 65 -23.39 8.38 52.27
CA LYS A 65 -22.75 8.39 50.95
C LYS A 65 -23.12 9.61 50.09
N GLY A 66 -23.74 10.63 50.67
CA GLY A 66 -24.14 11.85 49.93
C GLY A 66 -22.97 12.57 49.26
N ARG A 67 -21.79 12.60 49.89
CA ARG A 67 -20.58 13.18 49.31
C ARG A 67 -20.09 12.37 48.12
N LYS A 68 -20.02 11.06 48.24
CA LYS A 68 -19.59 10.15 47.14
C LYS A 68 -20.54 10.21 45.96
N LYS A 69 -21.85 10.32 46.21
CA LYS A 69 -22.83 10.52 45.10
C LYS A 69 -22.62 11.82 44.37
N LYS A 70 -22.34 12.92 45.07
CA LYS A 70 -22.04 14.22 44.48
C LYS A 70 -20.77 14.19 43.64
N GLU A 71 -19.72 13.54 44.12
CA GLU A 71 -18.45 13.35 43.40
C GLU A 71 -18.65 12.55 42.14
N LEU A 72 -19.33 11.38 42.19
CA LEU A 72 -19.63 10.55 41.03
C LEU A 72 -20.52 11.29 40.02
N GLN A 73 -21.51 12.05 40.49
CA GLN A 73 -22.35 12.85 39.60
C GLN A 73 -21.55 13.92 38.86
N LYS A 74 -20.61 14.57 39.54
CA LYS A 74 -19.69 15.54 38.93
C LYS A 74 -18.82 14.90 37.86
N GLU A 75 -18.20 13.73 38.17
CA GLU A 75 -17.40 12.98 37.19
C GLU A 75 -18.23 12.55 35.96
N ILE A 76 -19.47 12.11 36.17
CA ILE A 76 -20.42 11.76 35.09
C ILE A 76 -20.69 12.97 34.20
N ASP A 77 -20.92 14.14 34.76
CA ASP A 77 -21.25 15.35 34.01
C ASP A 77 -20.01 15.91 33.27
N GLU A 78 -18.82 15.76 33.84
CA GLU A 78 -17.55 16.05 33.18
C GLU A 78 -17.32 15.11 31.98
N LEU A 79 -17.53 13.79 32.15
CA LEU A 79 -17.42 12.81 31.08
C LEU A 79 -18.40 13.07 29.94
N LYS A 80 -19.66 13.42 30.25
CA LYS A 80 -20.67 13.80 29.25
C LYS A 80 -20.24 15.03 28.46
N SER A 81 -19.71 16.06 29.13
CA SER A 81 -19.22 17.27 28.51
C SER A 81 -18.04 16.97 27.58
N GLN A 82 -17.08 16.17 28.05
CA GLN A 82 -15.94 15.76 27.22
C GLN A 82 -16.36 14.98 25.98
N ILE A 83 -17.28 14.03 26.12
CA ILE A 83 -17.82 13.24 24.99
C ILE A 83 -18.52 14.18 23.99
N ARG A 84 -19.30 15.17 24.45
CA ARG A 84 -19.96 16.15 23.58
C ARG A 84 -18.92 16.94 22.80
N ASN A 85 -17.94 17.53 23.49
CA ASN A 85 -16.88 18.32 22.85
C ASN A 85 -16.11 17.52 21.81
N MET A 86 -15.80 16.23 22.09
CA MET A 86 -15.12 15.35 21.14
C MET A 86 -15.99 15.06 19.92
N LYS A 87 -17.29 14.84 20.08
CA LYS A 87 -18.23 14.65 18.97
C LYS A 87 -18.36 15.91 18.11
N ASP A 88 -18.41 17.09 18.73
CA ASP A 88 -18.50 18.38 18.05
C ASP A 88 -17.19 18.72 17.31
N TYR A 89 -16.09 18.04 17.65
CA TYR A 89 -14.81 18.19 16.96
C TYR A 89 -14.72 17.35 15.67
N LEU A 90 -15.45 16.24 15.56
CA LEU A 90 -15.37 15.34 14.39
C LEU A 90 -15.62 16.07 13.04
N PRO A 91 -16.65 16.93 12.89
CA PRO A 91 -16.84 17.69 11.65
C PRO A 91 -15.64 18.60 11.31
N LYS A 92 -14.97 19.17 12.33
CA LYS A 92 -13.82 20.05 12.14
C LYS A 92 -12.63 19.31 11.53
N ILE A 93 -12.46 18.03 11.84
CA ILE A 93 -11.41 17.17 11.26
C ILE A 93 -11.57 17.09 9.74
N VAL A 94 -12.77 16.81 9.25
CA VAL A 94 -13.03 16.66 7.81
C VAL A 94 -13.08 18.00 7.06
N GLN A 95 -13.42 19.07 7.75
CA GLN A 95 -13.39 20.43 7.19
C GLN A 95 -11.97 20.87 6.79
N LYS A 96 -10.92 20.39 7.49
CA LYS A 96 -9.51 20.64 7.14
C LYS A 96 -9.16 20.18 5.70
N VAL A 97 -9.91 19.24 5.16
CA VAL A 97 -9.72 18.69 3.80
C VAL A 97 -10.85 19.06 2.85
N GLY A 98 -11.72 20.00 3.24
CA GLY A 98 -12.74 20.58 2.38
C GLY A 98 -14.09 19.87 2.36
N TYR A 99 -14.36 18.95 3.29
CA TYR A 99 -15.67 18.29 3.41
C TYR A 99 -16.59 19.02 4.38
N ARG A 100 -17.88 19.03 4.06
CA ARG A 100 -18.90 19.68 4.90
C ARG A 100 -19.37 18.79 6.04
N SER A 101 -19.33 17.47 5.85
CA SER A 101 -19.77 16.50 6.85
C SER A 101 -18.88 15.25 6.87
N VAL A 102 -18.88 14.56 8.01
CA VAL A 102 -18.19 13.28 8.17
C VAL A 102 -18.76 12.22 7.21
N GLN A 103 -20.06 12.23 6.94
CA GLN A 103 -20.71 11.27 6.05
C GLN A 103 -20.25 11.45 4.59
N GLU A 104 -20.19 12.70 4.11
CA GLU A 104 -19.67 13.03 2.78
C GLU A 104 -18.21 12.57 2.65
N PHE A 105 -17.38 12.88 3.65
CA PHE A 105 -16.00 12.45 3.71
C PHE A 105 -15.86 10.92 3.64
N LEU A 106 -16.60 10.18 4.45
CA LEU A 106 -16.51 8.71 4.50
C LEU A 106 -16.93 8.07 3.18
N LYS A 107 -17.92 8.62 2.49
CA LYS A 107 -18.34 8.17 1.15
C LYS A 107 -17.19 8.32 0.16
N ASP A 108 -16.61 9.52 0.07
CA ASP A 108 -15.50 9.79 -0.86
C ASP A 108 -14.25 9.02 -0.48
N PHE A 109 -13.95 8.87 0.82
CA PHE A 109 -12.84 8.06 1.29
C PHE A 109 -12.94 6.60 0.84
N LYS A 110 -14.14 6.00 0.98
CA LYS A 110 -14.39 4.61 0.53
C LYS A 110 -14.16 4.47 -0.97
N THR A 111 -14.67 5.42 -1.76
CA THR A 111 -14.48 5.43 -3.22
C THR A 111 -13.02 5.63 -3.59
N ALA A 112 -12.34 6.62 -2.98
CA ALA A 112 -10.92 6.89 -3.20
C ALA A 112 -10.04 5.67 -2.87
N LYS A 113 -10.34 4.96 -1.78
CA LYS A 113 -9.65 3.72 -1.39
C LYS A 113 -9.79 2.63 -2.45
N SER A 114 -11.00 2.44 -2.97
CA SER A 114 -11.28 1.44 -4.01
C SER A 114 -10.54 1.77 -5.31
N GLU A 115 -10.67 3.00 -5.80
CA GLU A 115 -10.02 3.47 -7.03
C GLU A 115 -8.49 3.44 -6.93
N TYR A 116 -7.94 3.83 -5.77
CA TYR A 116 -6.50 3.76 -5.52
C TYR A 116 -6.00 2.31 -5.55
N SER A 117 -6.74 1.39 -4.94
CA SER A 117 -6.40 -0.04 -4.96
C SER A 117 -6.45 -0.62 -6.38
N GLN A 118 -7.46 -0.25 -7.18
CA GLN A 118 -7.56 -0.66 -8.58
C GLN A 118 -6.39 -0.10 -9.40
N TYR A 119 -6.05 1.17 -9.21
CA TYR A 119 -4.90 1.79 -9.87
C TYR A 119 -3.60 1.07 -9.52
N GLN A 120 -3.36 0.73 -8.24
CA GLN A 120 -2.16 0.00 -7.82
C GLN A 120 -2.06 -1.39 -8.49
N LYS A 121 -3.18 -2.09 -8.62
CA LYS A 121 -3.24 -3.37 -9.33
C LYS A 121 -2.95 -3.21 -10.82
N ALA A 122 -3.58 -2.23 -11.46
CA ALA A 122 -3.37 -1.95 -12.88
C ALA A 122 -1.91 -1.54 -13.19
N ILE A 123 -1.29 -0.71 -12.35
CA ILE A 123 0.13 -0.35 -12.48
C ILE A 123 1.05 -1.57 -12.28
N ALA A 124 0.72 -2.45 -11.34
CA ALA A 124 1.51 -3.67 -11.13
C ALA A 124 1.44 -4.61 -12.35
N GLN A 125 0.26 -4.79 -12.93
CA GLN A 125 0.05 -5.58 -14.15
C GLN A 125 0.78 -4.94 -15.34
N TRP A 126 0.60 -3.65 -15.57
CA TRP A 126 1.28 -2.92 -16.62
C TRP A 126 2.81 -3.03 -16.52
N LYS A 127 3.37 -2.91 -15.31
CA LYS A 127 4.80 -3.11 -15.08
C LYS A 127 5.27 -4.54 -15.36
N GLN A 128 4.44 -5.54 -15.14
CA GLN A 128 4.77 -6.94 -15.47
C GLN A 128 4.73 -7.17 -16.99
N GLU A 129 3.76 -6.59 -17.68
CA GLU A 129 3.61 -6.70 -19.12
C GLU A 129 4.72 -5.96 -19.87
N THR A 130 5.11 -4.76 -19.40
CA THR A 130 6.21 -3.97 -19.97
C THR A 130 7.59 -4.50 -19.58
N ARG A 131 7.73 -5.23 -18.44
CA ARG A 131 8.97 -5.89 -18.03
C ARG A 131 9.19 -7.25 -18.67
N LYS A 132 8.25 -7.79 -19.42
CA LYS A 132 8.55 -8.88 -20.35
C LYS A 132 9.45 -8.28 -21.42
N GLU A 133 10.75 -8.12 -21.06
CA GLU A 133 11.81 -7.88 -22.03
C GLU A 133 11.57 -8.82 -23.19
N PRO A 134 11.68 -8.33 -24.45
CA PRO A 134 11.77 -9.25 -25.57
C PRO A 134 12.83 -10.27 -25.20
N GLU A 135 12.51 -11.57 -25.30
CA GLU A 135 13.51 -12.63 -25.17
C GLU A 135 14.79 -12.15 -25.86
N PRO A 136 15.97 -12.21 -25.23
CA PRO A 136 17.18 -11.72 -25.84
C PRO A 136 17.30 -12.46 -27.17
N GLN A 137 16.95 -11.77 -28.26
CA GLN A 137 17.19 -12.29 -29.60
C GLN A 137 18.66 -12.68 -29.60
N ALA A 138 18.95 -13.96 -29.91
CA ALA A 138 20.27 -14.57 -29.85
C ALA A 138 21.36 -13.86 -30.70
N HIS A 139 21.05 -12.67 -31.19
CA HIS A 139 21.86 -11.80 -32.04
C HIS A 139 22.36 -10.52 -31.35
N GLY A 140 22.04 -10.29 -30.06
CA GLY A 140 22.53 -9.12 -29.35
C GLY A 140 24.05 -9.18 -29.12
N VAL A 141 24.70 -8.01 -29.05
CA VAL A 141 26.15 -7.86 -28.81
C VAL A 141 26.62 -8.69 -27.59
N ARG A 142 25.81 -8.79 -26.54
CA ARG A 142 26.08 -9.64 -25.36
C ARG A 142 26.11 -11.13 -25.66
N ALA A 143 25.23 -11.63 -26.54
CA ALA A 143 25.23 -13.04 -26.95
C ALA A 143 26.45 -13.35 -27.81
N LYS A 144 26.85 -12.43 -28.71
CA LYS A 144 28.09 -12.54 -29.48
C LYS A 144 29.34 -12.53 -28.60
N LEU A 145 29.37 -11.66 -27.59
CA LEU A 145 30.48 -11.62 -26.60
C LEU A 145 30.55 -12.89 -25.76
N ALA A 146 29.40 -13.44 -25.32
CA ALA A 146 29.36 -14.70 -24.57
C ALA A 146 29.80 -15.89 -25.43
N ALA A 147 29.38 -15.93 -26.71
CA ALA A 147 29.82 -16.96 -27.66
C ALA A 147 31.32 -16.88 -27.95
N ASN A 148 31.87 -15.68 -28.14
CA ASN A 148 33.32 -15.49 -28.33
C ASN A 148 34.12 -15.86 -27.08
N ARG A 149 33.63 -15.53 -25.89
CA ARG A 149 34.28 -15.93 -24.64
C ARG A 149 34.37 -17.47 -24.50
N ARG A 150 33.31 -18.17 -24.82
CA ARG A 150 33.31 -19.67 -24.83
C ARG A 150 34.26 -20.25 -25.86
N LYS A 151 34.36 -19.64 -27.04
CA LYS A 151 35.36 -20.08 -28.06
C LYS A 151 36.78 -19.90 -27.56
N ILE A 152 37.10 -18.76 -26.97
CA ILE A 152 38.43 -18.48 -26.43
C ILE A 152 38.78 -19.47 -25.30
N GLU A 153 37.86 -19.77 -24.40
CA GLU A 153 38.04 -20.75 -23.33
C GLU A 153 38.27 -22.17 -23.87
N GLN A 154 37.56 -22.55 -24.94
CA GLN A 154 37.78 -23.85 -25.60
C GLN A 154 39.12 -23.94 -26.30
N GLU A 155 39.53 -22.87 -26.98
CA GLU A 155 40.86 -22.80 -27.64
C GLU A 155 42.01 -22.86 -26.62
N GLN A 156 41.86 -22.17 -25.48
CA GLN A 156 42.83 -22.23 -24.38
C GLN A 156 42.94 -23.65 -23.78
N LYS A 157 41.80 -24.33 -23.57
CA LYS A 157 41.81 -25.73 -23.09
C LYS A 157 42.44 -26.68 -24.10
N ASN A 158 42.19 -26.50 -25.40
CA ASN A 158 42.79 -27.32 -26.42
C ASN A 158 44.30 -27.09 -26.53
N THR A 159 44.73 -25.84 -26.42
CA THR A 159 46.16 -25.48 -26.44
C THR A 159 46.91 -26.06 -25.23
N GLN A 160 46.27 -26.07 -24.05
CA GLN A 160 46.84 -26.72 -22.86
C GLN A 160 46.94 -28.25 -23.02
N ARG A 161 45.93 -28.89 -23.61
CA ARG A 161 45.98 -30.34 -23.86
C ARG A 161 47.04 -30.75 -24.86
N THR A 162 47.24 -29.99 -25.93
CA THR A 162 48.33 -30.24 -26.89
C THR A 162 49.70 -29.99 -26.31
N ARG A 163 49.86 -28.99 -25.39
CA ARG A 163 51.15 -28.77 -24.69
C ARG A 163 51.48 -29.93 -23.73
N SER A 164 50.55 -30.42 -22.97
CA SER A 164 50.80 -31.56 -22.07
C SER A 164 51.10 -32.85 -22.83
N GLN A 165 50.44 -33.12 -23.98
CA GLN A 165 50.72 -34.29 -24.80
C GLN A 165 52.10 -34.23 -25.50
N ASN A 166 52.60 -33.04 -25.81
CA ASN A 166 53.96 -32.91 -26.38
C ASN A 166 55.06 -33.04 -25.33
N GLN A 167 54.83 -32.63 -24.09
CA GLN A 167 55.79 -32.84 -23.00
C GLN A 167 55.96 -34.32 -22.65
N ASP A 168 54.89 -35.12 -22.70
CA ASP A 168 54.95 -36.55 -22.44
C ASP A 168 55.66 -37.38 -23.60
N ARG A 169 55.84 -36.74 -24.77
CA ARG A 169 56.57 -37.37 -25.91
C ARG A 169 58.06 -37.10 -25.93
N GLU A 170 58.53 -36.04 -25.25
CA GLU A 170 59.97 -35.70 -25.16
C GLU A 170 60.70 -36.38 -24.00
N VAL A 171 59.99 -37.14 -23.14
CA VAL A 171 60.54 -37.85 -21.96
C VAL A 171 60.59 -39.37 -22.16
N ARG A 172 60.52 -39.87 -23.44
CA ARG A 172 60.68 -41.30 -23.72
C ARG A 172 61.88 -41.58 -24.58
#